data_8cf8b25426a146ba7c9546a80baf26f4
#
_entry.id   8cf8b25426a146ba7c9546a80baf26f4
#
_cell.length_a   1.000
_cell.length_b   1.000
_cell.length_c   1.000
_cell.angle_alpha   90.00
_cell.angle_beta   90.00
_cell.angle_gamma   90.00
#
_symmetry.space_group_name_H-M   'P 1'
#
loop_
_entity.id
_entity.type
_entity.pdbx_description
1 polymer ?
#
loop_
_entity_poly.entity_id
_entity_poly.type
_entity_poly.pdbx_seq_one_letter_code
_entity_poly.pdbx_strand_id
1 'polypeptide(L)'
;MRADIYLPGNDPLNAWALAHTVARRVADDDVRLAPIEAVILSKVRYYQMGKSDRHLRDIHRMLAVSGDLVNGPEIERWASRLGVEVEWQQAQGFREP
;
A
#
# COMPACT_ATOMS: atom_id res chain seq x y z
N MET A 1 5.89 9.01 -20.09
CA MET A 1 5.69 9.48 -19.45
C MET A 1 5.60 9.41 -18.55
N ARG A 2 5.60 9.44 -18.10
CA ARG A 2 5.66 9.50 -17.21
C ARG A 2 4.86 9.66 -16.38
N ALA A 3 4.59 9.03 -16.04
CA ALA A 3 3.77 9.04 -15.14
C ALA A 3 3.96 9.79 -14.10
N ASP A 4 4.75 10.29 -14.17
CA ASP A 4 5.04 11.03 -13.33
C ASP A 4 4.32 12.07 -13.07
N ILE A 5 3.41 12.16 -13.46
CA ILE A 5 2.58 13.03 -13.21
C ILE A 5 2.31 13.20 -11.84
N TYR A 6 2.36 12.24 -11.02
CA TYR A 6 2.29 12.40 -9.67
C TYR A 6 3.48 12.95 -9.16
N LEU A 7 3.46 14.12 -8.62
CA LEU A 7 4.61 14.70 -8.06
C LEU A 7 4.78 14.19 -6.71
N PRO A 8 5.88 13.52 -6.41
CA PRO A 8 6.12 12.95 -5.10
C PRO A 8 5.96 13.98 -4.00
N GLY A 9 6.31 15.19 -4.23
CA GLY A 9 6.20 16.21 -3.23
C GLY A 9 4.79 16.56 -2.84
N ASN A 10 3.82 16.20 -3.68
CA ASN A 10 2.43 16.48 -3.40
C ASN A 10 1.70 15.32 -2.77
N ASP A 11 2.35 14.20 -2.58
CA ASP A 11 1.73 13.01 -2.00
C ASP A 11 2.57 12.57 -0.81
N PRO A 12 2.10 12.84 0.41
CA PRO A 12 2.87 12.47 1.60
C PRO A 12 3.17 10.99 1.69
N LEU A 13 2.24 10.14 1.26
CA LEU A 13 2.47 8.70 1.29
C LEU A 13 3.60 8.33 0.35
N ASN A 14 3.60 8.89 -0.85
CA ASN A 14 4.63 8.58 -1.83
C ASN A 14 6.00 9.06 -1.33
N ALA A 15 6.05 10.23 -0.74
CA ALA A 15 7.30 10.75 -0.19
C ALA A 15 7.82 9.86 0.93
N TRP A 16 6.92 9.42 1.81
CA TRP A 16 7.30 8.52 2.88
C TRP A 16 7.81 7.18 2.32
N ALA A 17 7.13 6.66 1.31
CA ALA A 17 7.53 5.39 0.70
C ALA A 17 8.93 5.49 0.09
N LEU A 18 9.22 6.58 -0.59
CA LEU A 18 10.54 6.78 -1.19
C LEU A 18 11.63 6.87 -0.12
N ALA A 19 11.31 7.49 1.01
CA ALA A 19 12.28 7.63 2.08
C ALA A 19 12.53 6.32 2.83
N HIS A 20 11.64 5.36 2.71
CA HIS A 20 11.72 4.10 3.45
C HIS A 20 11.87 2.88 2.56
N THR A 21 12.35 3.06 1.34
CA THR A 21 12.59 1.90 0.47
C THR A 21 13.66 1.00 1.08
N VAL A 22 13.54 -0.27 0.77
CA VAL A 22 14.47 -1.28 1.25
C VAL A 22 15.20 -1.87 0.05
N ALA A 23 16.51 -1.96 0.13
CA ALA A 23 17.30 -2.56 -0.92
C ALA A 23 17.20 -4.08 -0.84
N ARG A 24 17.00 -4.71 -1.98
CA ARG A 24 16.97 -6.16 -2.10
C ARG A 24 17.76 -6.57 -3.31
N ARG A 25 18.44 -7.71 -3.19
CA ARG A 25 19.13 -8.25 -4.35
C ARG A 25 18.20 -9.26 -5.02
N VAL A 26 17.88 -8.99 -6.27
CA VAL A 26 17.03 -9.87 -7.05
C VAL A 26 17.79 -10.23 -8.31
N ALA A 27 18.14 -11.50 -8.48
CA ALA A 27 18.90 -12.00 -9.63
C ALA A 27 20.12 -11.17 -9.83
N ASP A 28 20.99 -10.88 -9.30
CA ASP A 28 22.23 -10.10 -9.47
C ASP A 28 22.02 -8.59 -9.52
N ASP A 29 20.76 -8.11 -9.45
CA ASP A 29 20.50 -6.69 -9.47
C ASP A 29 20.06 -6.19 -8.12
N ASP A 30 20.49 -5.00 -7.76
CA ASP A 30 20.02 -4.35 -6.54
C ASP A 30 18.74 -3.58 -6.88
N VAL A 31 17.67 -3.88 -6.17
CA VAL A 31 16.37 -3.27 -6.40
C VAL A 31 15.91 -2.61 -5.10
N ARG A 32 15.34 -1.43 -5.21
CA ARG A 32 14.77 -0.77 -4.04
C ARG A 32 13.26 -0.93 -4.07
N LEU A 33 12.74 -1.47 -2.97
CA LEU A 33 11.32 -1.78 -2.86
C LEU A 33 10.66 -0.86 -1.84
N ALA A 34 9.45 -0.43 -2.18
CA ALA A 34 8.66 0.34 -1.24
C ALA A 34 8.28 -0.52 -0.05
N PRO A 35 8.05 0.10 1.13
CA PRO A 35 7.55 -0.67 2.27
C PRO A 35 6.21 -1.31 1.92
N ILE A 36 5.96 -2.49 2.48
CA ILE A 36 4.72 -3.20 2.21
C ILE A 36 3.50 -2.36 2.61
N GLU A 37 3.65 -1.59 3.69
CA GLU A 37 2.57 -0.71 4.14
C GLU A 37 2.18 0.30 3.08
N ALA A 38 3.16 0.84 2.36
CA ALA A 38 2.88 1.80 1.30
C ALA A 38 2.14 1.15 0.13
N VAL A 39 2.52 -0.08 -0.20
CA VAL A 39 1.86 -0.82 -1.29
C VAL A 39 0.41 -1.10 -0.91
N ILE A 40 0.18 -1.54 0.33
CA ILE A 40 -1.17 -1.81 0.80
C ILE A 40 -2.00 -0.53 0.78
N LEU A 41 -1.46 0.56 1.29
CA LEU A 41 -2.18 1.83 1.33
C LEU A 41 -2.50 2.34 -0.07
N SER A 42 -1.60 2.14 -1.02
CA SER A 42 -1.88 2.53 -2.41
C SER A 42 -3.06 1.75 -2.97
N LYS A 43 -3.14 0.46 -2.66
CA LYS A 43 -4.26 -0.35 -3.11
C LYS A 43 -5.56 0.05 -2.42
N VAL A 44 -5.50 0.44 -1.15
CA VAL A 44 -6.67 0.94 -0.44
C VAL A 44 -7.17 2.21 -1.12
N ARG A 45 -6.26 3.10 -1.50
CA ARG A 45 -6.63 4.33 -2.19
C ARG A 45 -7.25 4.04 -3.56
N TYR A 46 -6.69 3.08 -4.31
CA TYR A 46 -7.28 2.69 -5.58
C TYR A 46 -8.66 2.09 -5.37
N TYR A 47 -8.83 1.31 -4.32
CA TYR A 47 -10.15 0.78 -4.01
C TYR A 47 -11.14 1.92 -3.71
N GLN A 48 -10.71 2.93 -2.97
CA GLN A 48 -11.57 4.07 -2.67
C GLN A 48 -12.04 4.75 -3.96
N MET A 49 -11.14 4.87 -4.93
CA MET A 49 -11.47 5.54 -6.18
C MET A 49 -12.39 4.73 -7.08
N GLY A 50 -12.15 3.43 -7.20
CA GLY A 50 -12.86 2.62 -8.16
C GLY A 50 -13.78 1.56 -7.60
N LYS A 51 -13.65 1.27 -6.30
CA LYS A 51 -14.46 0.25 -5.62
C LYS A 51 -14.37 -1.13 -6.27
N SER A 52 -13.23 -1.46 -6.85
CA SER A 52 -13.03 -2.75 -7.47
C SER A 52 -12.58 -3.76 -6.43
N ASP A 53 -13.30 -4.87 -6.30
CA ASP A 53 -12.97 -5.91 -5.34
C ASP A 53 -11.60 -6.52 -5.60
N ARG A 54 -11.06 -6.35 -6.80
CA ARG A 54 -9.72 -6.85 -7.10
C ARG A 54 -8.69 -6.28 -6.15
N HIS A 55 -8.82 -5.00 -5.80
CA HIS A 55 -7.88 -4.39 -4.86
C HIS A 55 -8.03 -4.98 -3.46
N LEU A 56 -9.26 -5.24 -3.03
CA LEU A 56 -9.48 -5.87 -1.74
C LEU A 56 -8.91 -7.28 -1.71
N ARG A 57 -9.07 -8.02 -2.80
CA ARG A 57 -8.53 -9.37 -2.90
C ARG A 57 -7.00 -9.35 -2.82
N ASP A 58 -6.38 -8.41 -3.52
CA ASP A 58 -4.93 -8.29 -3.49
C ASP A 58 -4.43 -7.98 -2.08
N ILE A 59 -5.10 -7.06 -1.38
CA ILE A 59 -4.73 -6.71 -0.02
C ILE A 59 -4.92 -7.92 0.90
N HIS A 60 -6.03 -8.62 0.75
CA HIS A 60 -6.30 -9.81 1.55
C HIS A 60 -5.18 -10.85 1.39
N ARG A 61 -4.75 -11.07 0.15
CA ARG A 61 -3.67 -12.03 -0.11
C ARG A 61 -2.33 -11.56 0.46
N MET A 62 -2.05 -10.28 0.36
CA MET A 62 -0.84 -9.73 0.94
C MET A 62 -0.82 -9.91 2.46
N LEU A 63 -1.95 -9.67 3.11
CA LEU A 63 -2.03 -9.83 4.56
C LEU A 63 -1.93 -11.31 4.95
N ALA A 64 -2.48 -12.21 4.14
CA ALA A 64 -2.39 -13.63 4.42
C ALA A 64 -0.95 -14.13 4.35
N VAL A 65 -0.18 -13.61 3.41
CA VAL A 65 1.20 -14.07 3.21
C VAL A 65 2.19 -13.32 4.10
N SER A 66 2.00 -12.02 4.26
CA SER A 66 2.99 -11.18 4.91
C SER A 66 2.45 -10.39 6.09
N GLY A 67 1.31 -10.78 6.62
CA GLY A 67 0.68 -10.02 7.71
C GLY A 67 1.58 -9.82 8.91
N ASP A 68 2.44 -10.81 9.19
CA ASP A 68 3.35 -10.73 10.32
C ASP A 68 4.38 -9.62 10.15
N LEU A 69 4.64 -9.22 8.92
CA LEU A 69 5.64 -8.20 8.61
C LEU A 69 5.02 -6.81 8.48
N VAL A 70 3.70 -6.73 8.51
CA VAL A 70 3.01 -5.47 8.32
C VAL A 70 2.85 -4.73 9.63
N ASN A 71 3.21 -3.46 9.64
CA ASN A 71 3.02 -2.61 10.80
C ASN A 71 1.61 -2.04 10.75
N GLY A 72 0.68 -2.71 11.42
CA GLY A 72 -0.73 -2.31 11.43
C GLY A 72 -0.97 -0.90 11.94
N PRO A 73 -0.39 -0.51 13.09
CA PRO A 73 -0.55 0.86 13.56
C PRO A 73 -0.08 1.92 12.57
N GLU A 74 0.97 1.63 11.82
CA GLU A 74 1.46 2.55 10.81
C GLU A 74 0.42 2.71 9.70
N ILE A 75 -0.19 1.61 9.26
CA ILE A 75 -1.22 1.68 8.23
C ILE A 75 -2.44 2.45 8.75
N GLU A 76 -2.83 2.23 10.00
CA GLU A 76 -3.98 2.92 10.57
C GLU A 76 -3.74 4.42 10.65
N ARG A 77 -2.55 4.81 11.01
CA ARG A 77 -2.17 6.21 11.08
C ARG A 77 -2.27 6.86 9.70
N TRP A 78 -1.75 6.18 8.70
CA TRP A 78 -1.81 6.67 7.33
C TRP A 78 -3.23 6.66 6.77
N ALA A 79 -4.02 5.63 7.09
CA ALA A 79 -5.40 5.56 6.62
C ALA A 79 -6.21 6.73 7.14
N SER A 80 -6.01 7.09 8.40
CA SER A 80 -6.66 8.25 8.96
C SER A 80 -6.23 9.53 8.25
N ARG A 81 -4.94 9.68 8.03
CA ARG A 81 -4.40 10.87 7.39
C ARG A 81 -4.86 11.01 5.94
N LEU A 82 -5.00 9.89 5.25
CA LEU A 82 -5.40 9.88 3.84
C LEU A 82 -6.93 9.83 3.65
N GLY A 83 -7.69 9.65 4.72
CA GLY A 83 -9.14 9.58 4.62
C GLY A 83 -9.65 8.27 4.03
N VAL A 84 -8.94 7.17 4.27
CA VAL A 84 -9.34 5.87 3.75
C VAL A 84 -9.56 4.84 4.86
N GLU A 85 -9.94 5.30 6.04
CA GLU A 85 -10.14 4.40 7.18
C GLU A 85 -11.23 3.37 6.93
N VAL A 86 -12.33 3.80 6.33
CA VAL A 86 -13.43 2.89 6.03
C VAL A 86 -12.98 1.81 5.05
N GLU A 87 -12.29 2.24 4.00
CA GLU A 87 -11.80 1.30 2.99
C GLU A 87 -10.78 0.33 3.57
N TRP A 88 -9.93 0.82 4.48
CA TRP A 88 -8.97 -0.04 5.14
C TRP A 88 -9.69 -1.11 5.98
N GLN A 89 -10.74 -0.72 6.70
CA GLN A 89 -11.53 -1.67 7.47
C GLN A 89 -12.21 -2.68 6.57
N GLN A 90 -12.71 -2.23 5.42
CA GLN A 90 -13.32 -3.14 4.46
C GLN A 90 -12.29 -4.15 3.94
N ALA A 91 -11.07 -3.70 3.71
CA ALA A 91 -10.02 -4.60 3.25
C ALA A 91 -9.68 -5.65 4.29
N GLN A 92 -9.62 -5.24 5.56
CA GLN A 92 -9.32 -6.17 6.64
C GLN A 92 -10.42 -7.22 6.81
N GLY A 93 -11.66 -6.84 6.55
CA GLY A 93 -12.79 -7.76 6.69
C GLY A 93 -13.13 -8.54 5.43
N PHE A 94 -12.40 -8.30 4.36
CA PHE A 94 -12.71 -8.95 3.09
C PHE A 94 -12.50 -10.46 3.18
N ARG A 95 -13.43 -11.20 2.60
CA ARG A 95 -13.33 -12.67 2.48
C ARG A 95 -13.52 -13.02 1.03
N GLU A 96 -12.64 -13.85 0.50
CA GLU A 96 -12.79 -14.32 -0.86
C GLU A 96 -13.93 -15.32 -0.93
N PRO A 97 -14.78 -15.23 -1.97
CA PRO A 97 -15.89 -16.14 -2.11
C PRO A 97 -15.45 -17.56 -2.39
#